data_152036b8ea95e5179cb7b356f02ae42d
#
_entry.id   152036b8ea95e5179cb7b356f02ae42d
#
_cell.length_a   1.000
_cell.length_b   1.000
_cell.length_c   1.000
_cell.angle_alpha   90.00
_cell.angle_beta   90.00
_cell.angle_gamma   90.00
#
_symmetry.space_group_name_H-M   'P 1'
#
loop_
_entity.id
_entity.type
_entity.pdbx_description
1 polymer ?
#
loop_
_entity_poly.entity_id
_entity_poly.type
_entity_poly.pdbx_seq_one_letter_code
_entity_poly.pdbx_strand_id
1 'polypeptide(L)'
;SDVMDFLERETERLDLDILRPSWLLYEKSSQTDIPYRWLKRLFDIVFSSGLLLLTSPALVLTLLAIRLEDGAAAPVFYRQRRVGRNGRVFELLKFRSMRPNAEKGTGPRFASANDDRVTRVGRLIRRFRVDELPQLVNIIRGDMSVVGPRPERPEFVDVLSRQVPLYFYRHGVRPGLTGWAQLNFPYGASMDD
;
A
#
# COMPACT_ATOMS: atom_id res chain seq x y z
N SER A 1 23.09 25.73 -3.59
CA SER A 1 22.12 25.12 -2.71
C SER A 1 20.82 25.91 -2.80
N ASP A 2 19.83 25.31 -3.35
CA ASP A 2 18.52 25.93 -3.52
C ASP A 2 17.83 25.95 -2.14
N VAL A 3 17.05 26.99 -1.85
CA VAL A 3 16.26 27.10 -0.60
C VAL A 3 15.41 25.86 -0.37
N MET A 4 15.02 25.20 -1.45
CA MET A 4 14.24 23.94 -1.42
C MET A 4 15.06 22.76 -0.88
N ASP A 5 16.33 22.60 -1.28
CA ASP A 5 17.22 21.56 -0.74
C ASP A 5 17.44 21.75 0.76
N PHE A 6 17.45 23.00 1.22
CA PHE A 6 17.58 23.32 2.64
C PHE A 6 16.29 22.97 3.40
N LEU A 7 15.13 23.39 2.90
CA LEU A 7 13.83 23.11 3.53
C LEU A 7 13.54 21.61 3.57
N GLU A 8 13.83 20.86 2.51
CA GLU A 8 13.68 19.41 2.48
C GLU A 8 14.54 18.70 3.53
N ARG A 9 15.81 19.13 3.71
CA ARG A 9 16.71 18.58 4.71
C ARG A 9 16.30 18.88 6.14
N GLU A 10 15.75 20.07 6.40
CA GLU A 10 15.37 20.50 7.74
C GLU A 10 13.99 20.02 8.18
N THR A 11 13.04 19.96 7.23
CA THR A 11 11.65 19.62 7.56
C THR A 11 11.29 18.18 7.22
N GLU A 12 12.10 17.50 6.39
CA GLU A 12 11.80 16.19 5.80
C GLU A 12 10.42 16.14 5.10
N ARG A 13 9.91 17.30 4.70
CA ARG A 13 8.62 17.48 4.04
C ARG A 13 8.78 18.36 2.83
N LEU A 14 8.09 17.99 1.75
CA LEU A 14 7.94 18.81 0.56
C LEU A 14 6.62 19.58 0.70
N ASP A 15 6.70 20.90 0.80
CA ASP A 15 5.53 21.74 0.73
C ASP A 15 5.10 21.89 -0.74
N LEU A 16 3.94 21.31 -1.06
CA LEU A 16 3.41 21.24 -2.42
C LEU A 16 3.09 22.64 -3.00
N ASP A 17 2.82 23.62 -2.15
CA ASP A 17 2.50 24.99 -2.57
C ASP A 17 3.72 25.76 -3.04
N ILE A 18 4.93 25.34 -2.65
CA ILE A 18 6.20 25.96 -3.00
C ILE A 18 6.89 25.24 -4.19
N LEU A 19 6.44 24.03 -4.53
CA LEU A 19 7.01 23.22 -5.61
C LEU A 19 6.85 23.89 -6.97
N ARG A 20 7.99 24.26 -7.59
CA ARG A 20 8.01 24.66 -9.00
C ARG A 20 8.03 23.43 -9.90
N PRO A 21 7.26 23.42 -11.01
CA PRO A 21 7.25 22.30 -11.96
C PRO A 21 8.66 21.93 -12.49
N SER A 22 9.57 22.90 -12.54
CA SER A 22 10.96 22.69 -12.95
C SER A 22 11.75 21.78 -12.02
N TRP A 23 11.51 21.81 -10.71
CA TRP A 23 12.18 20.96 -9.73
C TRP A 23 11.90 19.47 -9.97
N LEU A 24 10.66 19.13 -10.30
CA LEU A 24 10.27 17.75 -10.65
C LEU A 24 10.96 17.22 -11.91
N LEU A 25 11.37 18.09 -12.81
CA LEU A 25 12.14 17.71 -14.01
C LEU A 25 13.59 17.36 -13.65
N TYR A 26 14.18 18.07 -12.69
CA TYR A 26 15.55 17.78 -12.20
C TYR A 26 15.62 16.49 -11.42
N GLU A 27 14.65 16.20 -10.56
CA GLU A 27 14.62 14.96 -9.77
C GLU A 27 14.42 13.72 -10.65
N LYS A 28 13.67 13.83 -11.75
CA LYS A 28 13.51 12.73 -12.72
C LYS A 28 14.84 12.33 -13.37
N SER A 29 15.82 13.23 -13.41
CA SER A 29 17.18 12.99 -13.92
C SER A 29 18.03 12.14 -12.96
N SER A 30 17.83 12.25 -11.64
CA SER A 30 18.59 11.49 -10.64
C SER A 30 18.08 10.05 -10.42
N GLN A 31 16.87 9.73 -10.90
CA GLN A 31 16.31 8.37 -10.81
C GLN A 31 16.87 7.36 -11.82
N THR A 32 17.87 7.71 -12.60
CA THR A 32 18.38 6.92 -13.73
C THR A 32 19.52 5.95 -13.38
N ASP A 33 19.90 5.81 -12.13
CA ASP A 33 20.90 4.82 -11.74
C ASP A 33 20.33 3.40 -11.86
N ILE A 34 20.51 2.84 -13.07
CA ILE A 34 20.14 1.45 -13.40
C ILE A 34 20.64 0.47 -12.34
N PRO A 35 21.90 0.52 -11.81
CA PRO A 35 22.35 -0.37 -10.77
C PRO A 35 21.55 -0.25 -9.47
N TYR A 36 21.15 0.95 -9.05
CA TYR A 36 20.32 1.14 -7.86
C TYR A 36 18.94 0.46 -7.99
N ARG A 37 18.30 0.54 -9.15
CA ARG A 37 17.00 -0.09 -9.41
C ARG A 37 17.07 -1.61 -9.33
N TRP A 38 18.16 -2.22 -9.82
CA TRP A 38 18.38 -3.66 -9.74
C TRP A 38 18.68 -4.10 -8.30
N LEU A 39 19.52 -3.36 -7.58
CA LEU A 39 19.84 -3.64 -6.18
C LEU A 39 18.59 -3.54 -5.31
N LYS A 40 17.79 -2.48 -5.49
CA LYS A 40 16.50 -2.32 -4.81
C LYS A 40 15.56 -3.47 -5.11
N ARG A 41 15.50 -3.94 -6.36
CA ARG A 41 14.66 -5.07 -6.76
C ARG A 41 15.12 -6.38 -6.14
N LEU A 42 16.41 -6.62 -6.12
CA LEU A 42 17.00 -7.78 -5.46
C LEU A 42 16.66 -7.79 -3.96
N PHE A 43 16.85 -6.65 -3.30
CA PHE A 43 16.45 -6.47 -1.91
C PHE A 43 14.95 -6.79 -1.70
N ASP A 44 14.06 -6.23 -2.51
CA ASP A 44 12.62 -6.48 -2.43
C ASP A 44 12.29 -7.98 -2.52
N ILE A 45 12.92 -8.70 -3.45
CA ILE A 45 12.70 -10.13 -3.64
C ILE A 45 13.25 -10.95 -2.46
N VAL A 46 14.51 -10.73 -2.07
CA VAL A 46 15.17 -11.49 -1.01
C VAL A 46 14.47 -11.27 0.32
N PHE A 47 14.20 -10.00 0.68
CA PHE A 47 13.51 -9.64 1.91
C PHE A 47 12.09 -10.23 1.96
N SER A 48 11.31 -10.07 0.88
CA SER A 48 9.93 -10.55 0.85
C SER A 48 9.85 -12.08 0.85
N SER A 49 10.77 -12.77 0.17
CA SER A 49 10.82 -14.23 0.19
C SER A 49 11.23 -14.77 1.56
N GLY A 50 12.23 -14.18 2.19
CA GLY A 50 12.66 -14.53 3.54
C GLY A 50 11.57 -14.30 4.58
N LEU A 51 10.88 -13.15 4.51
CA LEU A 51 9.78 -12.82 5.40
C LEU A 51 8.59 -13.75 5.18
N LEU A 52 8.25 -14.08 3.92
CA LEU A 52 7.17 -15.01 3.59
C LEU A 52 7.45 -16.41 4.15
N LEU A 53 8.69 -16.88 4.05
CA LEU A 53 9.13 -18.15 4.62
C LEU A 53 9.04 -18.14 6.15
N LEU A 54 9.56 -17.09 6.79
CA LEU A 54 9.54 -16.94 8.25
C LEU A 54 8.11 -16.88 8.79
N THR A 55 7.21 -16.16 8.10
CA THR A 55 5.82 -16.00 8.53
C THR A 55 4.89 -17.12 8.04
N SER A 56 5.39 -18.10 7.29
CA SER A 56 4.59 -19.20 6.72
C SER A 56 3.75 -19.97 7.76
N PRO A 57 4.22 -20.27 8.99
CA PRO A 57 3.36 -20.89 10.00
C PRO A 57 2.15 -20.02 10.37
N ALA A 58 2.36 -18.71 10.53
CA ALA A 58 1.29 -17.77 10.84
C ALA A 58 0.29 -17.65 9.67
N LEU A 59 0.77 -17.70 8.42
CA LEU A 59 -0.09 -17.71 7.23
C LEU A 59 -0.98 -18.95 7.19
N VAL A 60 -0.41 -20.13 7.47
CA VAL A 60 -1.18 -21.40 7.53
C VAL A 60 -2.20 -21.35 8.65
N LEU A 61 -1.83 -20.94 9.85
CA LEU A 61 -2.75 -20.80 10.98
C LEU A 61 -3.89 -19.81 10.66
N THR A 62 -3.57 -18.69 10.03
CA THR A 62 -4.58 -17.69 9.60
C THR A 62 -5.54 -18.28 8.57
N LEU A 63 -5.02 -19.01 7.58
CA LEU A 63 -5.83 -19.71 6.58
C LEU A 63 -6.80 -20.67 7.23
N LEU A 64 -6.31 -21.51 8.16
CA LEU A 64 -7.15 -22.47 8.91
C LEU A 64 -8.19 -21.74 9.75
N ALA A 65 -7.82 -20.68 10.48
CA ALA A 65 -8.74 -19.91 11.31
C ALA A 65 -9.88 -19.29 10.49
N ILE A 66 -9.59 -18.70 9.32
CA ILE A 66 -10.62 -18.16 8.42
C ILE A 66 -11.54 -19.28 7.90
N ARG A 67 -10.98 -20.45 7.56
CA ARG A 67 -11.77 -21.61 7.11
C ARG A 67 -12.69 -22.16 8.20
N LEU A 68 -12.23 -22.16 9.45
CA LEU A 68 -13.03 -22.61 10.60
C LEU A 68 -14.15 -21.61 10.93
N GLU A 69 -13.91 -20.29 10.82
CA GLU A 69 -14.93 -19.28 11.12
C GLU A 69 -16.03 -19.21 10.06
N ASP A 70 -15.65 -19.20 8.77
CA ASP A 70 -16.55 -18.88 7.67
C ASP A 70 -16.94 -20.10 6.80
N GLY A 71 -16.40 -21.28 7.13
CA GLY A 71 -16.64 -22.53 6.39
C GLY A 71 -15.73 -22.70 5.16
N ALA A 72 -15.67 -23.94 4.68
CA ALA A 72 -14.76 -24.35 3.62
C ALA A 72 -15.02 -23.67 2.26
N ALA A 73 -16.26 -23.29 1.96
CA ALA A 73 -16.66 -22.67 0.69
C ALA A 73 -16.28 -21.18 0.60
N ALA A 74 -16.02 -20.52 1.74
CA ALA A 74 -15.74 -19.09 1.76
C ALA A 74 -14.31 -18.78 1.27
N PRO A 75 -14.08 -17.73 0.44
CA PRO A 75 -12.74 -17.39 -0.02
C PRO A 75 -11.86 -16.93 1.14
N VAL A 76 -10.64 -17.44 1.21
CA VAL A 76 -9.64 -17.07 2.24
C VAL A 76 -8.96 -15.74 1.90
N PHE A 77 -8.70 -15.51 0.61
CA PHE A 77 -8.07 -14.31 0.13
C PHE A 77 -9.08 -13.31 -0.40
N TYR A 78 -8.78 -12.05 -0.14
CA TYR A 78 -9.45 -10.90 -0.72
C TYR A 78 -8.53 -10.24 -1.72
N ARG A 79 -9.05 -9.96 -2.92
CA ARG A 79 -8.33 -9.26 -3.98
C ARG A 79 -8.97 -7.92 -4.19
N GLN A 80 -8.15 -6.88 -4.24
CA GLN A 80 -8.60 -5.52 -4.40
C GLN A 80 -7.80 -4.82 -5.50
N ARG A 81 -8.51 -4.19 -6.42
CA ARG A 81 -7.85 -3.39 -7.47
C ARG A 81 -7.20 -2.16 -6.84
N ARG A 82 -5.93 -1.92 -7.18
CA ARG A 82 -5.14 -0.78 -6.72
C ARG A 82 -4.34 -0.20 -7.86
N VAL A 83 -4.03 1.11 -7.76
CA VAL A 83 -3.19 1.80 -8.74
C VAL A 83 -1.73 1.63 -8.34
N GLY A 84 -0.94 1.13 -9.27
CA GLY A 84 0.49 0.89 -9.14
C GLY A 84 1.33 1.87 -9.96
N ARG A 85 2.57 1.45 -10.25
CA ARG A 85 3.52 2.25 -11.01
C ARG A 85 2.98 2.62 -12.38
N ASN A 86 3.21 3.88 -12.79
CA ASN A 86 2.76 4.47 -14.06
C ASN A 86 1.23 4.39 -14.26
N GLY A 87 0.45 4.38 -13.17
CA GLY A 87 -1.01 4.32 -13.24
C GLY A 87 -1.56 2.93 -13.57
N ARG A 88 -0.74 1.89 -13.69
CA ARG A 88 -1.19 0.53 -13.99
C ARG A 88 -1.96 -0.06 -12.81
N VAL A 89 -3.16 -0.57 -13.07
CA VAL A 89 -3.97 -1.24 -12.05
C VAL A 89 -3.46 -2.67 -11.85
N PHE A 90 -3.33 -3.08 -10.59
CA PHE A 90 -3.00 -4.45 -10.19
C PHE A 90 -3.94 -4.97 -9.12
N GLU A 91 -3.94 -6.27 -8.86
CA GLU A 91 -4.70 -6.90 -7.79
C GLU A 91 -3.84 -7.04 -6.53
N LEU A 92 -4.16 -6.24 -5.52
CA LEU A 92 -3.58 -6.35 -4.19
C LEU A 92 -4.16 -7.56 -3.47
N LEU A 93 -3.31 -8.42 -2.94
CA LEU A 93 -3.68 -9.65 -2.25
C LEU A 93 -3.65 -9.45 -0.73
N LYS A 94 -4.76 -9.77 -0.05
CA LYS A 94 -4.88 -9.77 1.42
C LYS A 94 -5.58 -11.01 1.92
N PHE A 95 -5.42 -11.36 3.19
CA PHE A 95 -6.38 -12.25 3.82
C PHE A 95 -7.72 -11.54 3.99
N ARG A 96 -8.79 -12.28 3.80
CA ARG A 96 -10.12 -11.76 4.05
C ARG A 96 -10.33 -11.56 5.55
N SER A 97 -10.59 -10.34 5.94
CA SER A 97 -10.87 -9.94 7.33
C SER A 97 -12.33 -9.48 7.55
N MET A 98 -13.12 -9.42 6.47
CA MET A 98 -14.52 -9.03 6.50
C MET A 98 -15.42 -10.17 5.98
N ARG A 99 -16.68 -10.12 6.35
CA ARG A 99 -17.72 -11.06 5.87
C ARG A 99 -17.81 -11.02 4.34
N PRO A 100 -18.16 -12.13 3.68
CA PRO A 100 -18.42 -12.11 2.25
C PRO A 100 -19.47 -11.04 1.90
N ASN A 101 -19.23 -10.34 0.79
CA ASN A 101 -20.13 -9.27 0.30
C ASN A 101 -20.26 -8.03 1.21
N ALA A 102 -19.28 -7.74 2.08
CA ALA A 102 -19.29 -6.62 3.00
C ALA A 102 -19.46 -5.23 2.32
N GLU A 103 -19.15 -5.08 1.04
CA GLU A 103 -19.31 -3.85 0.24
C GLU A 103 -20.57 -3.90 -0.68
N LYS A 104 -21.34 -5.01 -0.68
CA LYS A 104 -22.58 -5.06 -1.48
C LYS A 104 -23.63 -4.08 -0.93
N GLY A 105 -24.04 -3.14 -1.77
CA GLY A 105 -25.10 -2.17 -1.47
C GLY A 105 -24.60 -0.83 -0.86
N THR A 106 -23.37 -0.76 -0.35
CA THR A 106 -22.84 0.49 0.24
C THR A 106 -21.68 1.11 -0.54
N GLY A 107 -21.15 0.38 -1.55
CA GLY A 107 -19.99 0.81 -2.33
C GLY A 107 -18.67 0.83 -1.53
N PRO A 108 -17.59 1.29 -2.19
CA PRO A 108 -16.28 1.44 -1.56
C PRO A 108 -16.31 2.53 -0.50
N ARG A 109 -15.97 2.16 0.75
CA ARG A 109 -15.80 3.13 1.85
C ARG A 109 -14.65 2.72 2.77
N PHE A 110 -14.11 3.70 3.48
CA PHE A 110 -13.10 3.46 4.50
C PHE A 110 -13.66 2.62 5.64
N ALA A 111 -12.83 1.77 6.23
CA ALA A 111 -13.21 0.96 7.38
C ALA A 111 -13.14 1.82 8.64
N SER A 112 -14.20 1.83 9.44
CA SER A 112 -14.20 2.48 10.76
C SER A 112 -13.57 1.58 11.83
N ALA A 113 -13.23 2.17 12.99
CA ALA A 113 -12.61 1.46 14.11
C ALA A 113 -13.47 0.28 14.62
N ASN A 114 -14.80 0.43 14.64
CA ASN A 114 -15.78 -0.58 15.08
C ASN A 114 -16.67 -1.01 13.92
N ASP A 115 -16.06 -1.46 12.83
CA ASP A 115 -16.77 -1.93 11.65
C ASP A 115 -17.36 -3.33 11.91
N ASP A 116 -18.68 -3.45 11.92
CA ASP A 116 -19.44 -4.69 12.15
C ASP A 116 -19.28 -5.73 11.04
N ARG A 117 -18.76 -5.29 9.88
CA ARG A 117 -18.43 -6.18 8.75
C ARG A 117 -17.21 -7.05 9.03
N VAL A 118 -16.38 -6.69 10.03
CA VAL A 118 -15.14 -7.39 10.36
C VAL A 118 -15.44 -8.65 11.18
N THR A 119 -14.90 -9.81 10.74
CA THR A 119 -15.06 -11.09 11.45
C THR A 119 -14.23 -11.12 12.74
N ARG A 120 -14.44 -12.12 13.61
CA ARG A 120 -13.65 -12.26 14.86
C ARG A 120 -12.18 -12.52 14.54
N VAL A 121 -11.89 -13.47 13.64
CA VAL A 121 -10.55 -13.74 13.13
C VAL A 121 -10.01 -12.49 12.42
N GLY A 122 -10.87 -11.81 11.63
CA GLY A 122 -10.53 -10.57 10.93
C GLY A 122 -10.03 -9.47 11.86
N ARG A 123 -10.63 -9.28 13.03
CA ARG A 123 -10.13 -8.31 14.05
C ARG A 123 -8.74 -8.66 14.55
N LEU A 124 -8.49 -9.94 14.82
CA LEU A 124 -7.20 -10.40 15.29
C LEU A 124 -6.09 -10.18 14.25
N ILE A 125 -6.31 -10.64 13.01
CA ILE A 125 -5.30 -10.53 11.96
C ILE A 125 -5.03 -9.07 11.55
N ARG A 126 -6.03 -8.18 11.62
CA ARG A 126 -5.85 -6.73 11.41
C ARG A 126 -5.03 -6.08 12.51
N ARG A 127 -5.26 -6.46 13.77
CA ARG A 127 -4.50 -5.93 14.92
C ARG A 127 -2.99 -6.18 14.77
N PHE A 128 -2.60 -7.34 14.24
CA PHE A 128 -1.21 -7.73 14.04
C PHE A 128 -0.72 -7.53 12.60
N ARG A 129 -1.52 -6.92 11.73
CA ARG A 129 -1.21 -6.71 10.31
C ARG A 129 -0.92 -8.00 9.52
N VAL A 130 -1.32 -9.16 10.05
CA VAL A 130 -1.15 -10.47 9.39
C VAL A 130 -1.98 -10.54 8.09
N ASP A 131 -3.10 -9.81 8.06
CA ASP A 131 -3.96 -9.72 6.87
C ASP A 131 -3.24 -9.11 5.65
N GLU A 132 -2.16 -8.36 5.85
CA GLU A 132 -1.38 -7.73 4.78
C GLU A 132 -0.20 -8.59 4.29
N LEU A 133 0.20 -9.65 5.03
CA LEU A 133 1.33 -10.50 4.65
C LEU A 133 1.22 -11.12 3.24
N PRO A 134 0.04 -11.48 2.70
CA PRO A 134 -0.05 -11.95 1.33
C PRO A 134 0.42 -10.95 0.27
N GLN A 135 0.52 -9.64 0.59
CA GLN A 135 1.07 -8.63 -0.31
C GLN A 135 2.55 -8.86 -0.62
N LEU A 136 3.28 -9.64 0.20
CA LEU A 136 4.65 -10.08 -0.11
C LEU A 136 4.72 -10.79 -1.47
N VAL A 137 3.66 -11.51 -1.85
CA VAL A 137 3.54 -12.11 -3.19
C VAL A 137 3.46 -11.03 -4.28
N ASN A 138 2.74 -9.92 -4.04
CA ASN A 138 2.71 -8.80 -4.99
C ASN A 138 4.10 -8.15 -5.13
N ILE A 139 4.87 -8.07 -4.03
CA ILE A 139 6.25 -7.57 -4.10
C ILE A 139 7.12 -8.51 -4.93
N ILE A 140 7.05 -9.82 -4.70
CA ILE A 140 7.82 -10.82 -5.47
C ILE A 140 7.43 -10.79 -6.95
N ARG A 141 6.17 -10.59 -7.29
CA ARG A 141 5.69 -10.43 -8.68
C ARG A 141 6.19 -9.13 -9.33
N GLY A 142 6.46 -8.10 -8.54
CA GLY A 142 6.92 -6.79 -9.03
C GLY A 142 5.83 -5.73 -9.17
N ASP A 143 4.62 -6.02 -8.70
CA ASP A 143 3.52 -5.05 -8.62
C ASP A 143 3.82 -3.99 -7.57
N MET A 144 4.50 -4.40 -6.48
CA MET A 144 4.83 -3.59 -5.30
C MET A 144 6.33 -3.63 -4.97
N SER A 145 6.71 -2.83 -3.99
CA SER A 145 8.01 -2.80 -3.31
C SER A 145 7.79 -2.92 -1.80
N VAL A 146 8.83 -3.22 -1.04
CA VAL A 146 8.77 -3.18 0.44
C VAL A 146 8.46 -1.75 0.89
N VAL A 147 9.22 -0.78 0.38
CA VAL A 147 9.06 0.65 0.70
C VAL A 147 8.58 1.41 -0.52
N GLY A 148 7.54 2.21 -0.34
CA GLY A 148 6.97 3.07 -1.37
C GLY A 148 5.65 3.71 -0.92
N PRO A 149 5.05 4.58 -1.74
CA PRO A 149 3.76 5.17 -1.42
C PRO A 149 2.66 4.10 -1.32
N ARG A 150 1.73 4.28 -0.39
CA ARG A 150 0.60 3.34 -0.24
C ARG A 150 -0.23 3.27 -1.52
N PRO A 151 -0.55 2.06 -2.04
CA PRO A 151 -1.40 1.95 -3.22
C PRO A 151 -2.84 2.31 -2.89
N GLU A 152 -3.43 3.23 -3.68
CA GLU A 152 -4.82 3.64 -3.51
C GLU A 152 -5.76 2.94 -4.51
N ARG A 153 -7.07 2.97 -4.22
CA ARG A 153 -8.12 2.44 -5.10
C ARG A 153 -8.27 3.36 -6.31
N PRO A 154 -8.54 2.84 -7.52
CA PRO A 154 -8.73 3.67 -8.71
C PRO A 154 -9.77 4.78 -8.49
N GLU A 155 -10.88 4.48 -7.82
CA GLU A 155 -11.97 5.41 -7.54
C GLU A 155 -11.50 6.61 -6.69
N PHE A 156 -10.60 6.38 -5.73
CA PHE A 156 -10.04 7.45 -4.89
C PHE A 156 -8.94 8.22 -5.63
N VAL A 157 -8.14 7.55 -6.45
CA VAL A 157 -7.11 8.22 -7.27
C VAL A 157 -7.74 9.24 -8.20
N ASP A 158 -8.89 8.93 -8.81
CA ASP A 158 -9.59 9.85 -9.70
C ASP A 158 -10.05 11.14 -8.96
N VAL A 159 -10.51 11.00 -7.72
CA VAL A 159 -10.92 12.14 -6.89
C VAL A 159 -9.71 12.93 -6.42
N LEU A 160 -8.72 12.24 -5.83
CA LEU A 160 -7.52 12.87 -5.27
C LEU A 160 -6.68 13.58 -6.34
N SER A 161 -6.63 13.05 -7.56
CA SER A 161 -5.90 13.69 -8.67
C SER A 161 -6.52 15.02 -9.12
N ARG A 162 -7.80 15.25 -8.80
CA ARG A 162 -8.47 16.54 -9.07
C ARG A 162 -8.31 17.55 -7.92
N GLN A 163 -8.13 17.06 -6.70
CA GLN A 163 -8.07 17.88 -5.49
C GLN A 163 -6.63 18.24 -5.10
N VAL A 164 -5.69 17.30 -5.29
CA VAL A 164 -4.30 17.47 -4.87
C VAL A 164 -3.42 17.71 -6.09
N PRO A 165 -2.78 18.88 -6.22
CA PRO A 165 -1.81 19.13 -7.27
C PRO A 165 -0.71 18.08 -7.25
N LEU A 166 -0.25 17.66 -8.44
CA LEU A 166 0.86 16.72 -8.59
C LEU A 166 0.64 15.32 -8.00
N TYR A 167 -0.57 14.98 -7.53
CA TYR A 167 -0.88 13.66 -6.94
C TYR A 167 -0.41 12.48 -7.79
N PHE A 168 -0.46 12.62 -9.12
CA PHE A 168 -0.07 11.57 -10.06
C PHE A 168 1.41 11.19 -9.98
N TYR A 169 2.29 12.11 -9.57
CA TYR A 169 3.74 11.83 -9.48
C TYR A 169 4.09 10.71 -8.51
N ARG A 170 3.27 10.46 -7.49
CA ARG A 170 3.44 9.32 -6.59
C ARG A 170 3.46 7.96 -7.30
N HIS A 171 2.87 7.89 -8.49
CA HIS A 171 2.86 6.67 -9.31
C HIS A 171 4.13 6.49 -10.16
N GLY A 172 5.09 7.39 -10.12
CA GLY A 172 6.39 7.23 -10.78
C GLY A 172 7.21 6.05 -10.24
N VAL A 173 6.96 5.66 -8.99
CA VAL A 173 7.59 4.53 -8.30
C VAL A 173 6.60 3.39 -8.06
N ARG A 174 7.11 2.20 -7.66
CA ARG A 174 6.23 1.11 -7.21
C ARG A 174 5.60 1.46 -5.86
N PRO A 175 4.32 1.16 -5.65
CA PRO A 175 3.69 1.31 -4.35
C PRO A 175 4.33 0.37 -3.33
N GLY A 176 4.35 0.79 -2.05
CA GLY A 176 4.98 0.06 -0.96
C GLY A 176 4.00 -0.71 -0.07
N LEU A 177 4.52 -1.75 0.59
CA LEU A 177 3.87 -2.36 1.75
C LEU A 177 3.92 -1.41 2.95
N THR A 178 5.04 -0.72 3.10
CA THR A 178 5.25 0.37 4.06
C THR A 178 5.80 1.61 3.34
N GLY A 179 5.76 2.76 3.99
CA GLY A 179 6.29 4.01 3.46
C GLY A 179 6.30 5.12 4.50
N TRP A 180 6.98 6.21 4.19
CA TRP A 180 7.17 7.35 5.09
C TRP A 180 5.86 7.85 5.72
N ALA A 181 4.83 8.10 4.90
CA ALA A 181 3.54 8.56 5.38
C ALA A 181 2.88 7.57 6.36
N GLN A 182 3.01 6.27 6.12
CA GLN A 182 2.43 5.24 6.99
C GLN A 182 3.12 5.11 8.34
N LEU A 183 4.37 5.56 8.45
CA LEU A 183 5.15 5.54 9.70
C LEU A 183 4.92 6.82 10.52
N ASN A 184 4.72 7.96 9.87
CA ASN A 184 4.71 9.26 10.54
C ASN A 184 3.32 9.85 10.75
N PHE A 185 2.30 9.36 10.02
CA PHE A 185 0.94 9.87 10.14
C PHE A 185 -0.01 8.76 10.57
N PRO A 186 -0.96 9.05 11.49
CA PRO A 186 -2.03 8.13 11.80
C PRO A 186 -2.83 7.84 10.53
N TYR A 187 -3.50 6.71 10.50
CA TYR A 187 -4.39 6.38 9.39
C TYR A 187 -5.48 7.44 9.27
N GLY A 188 -5.44 8.21 8.21
CA GLY A 188 -6.48 9.16 7.89
C GLY A 188 -7.83 8.46 7.76
N ALA A 189 -8.79 8.91 8.51
CA ALA A 189 -10.17 8.44 8.43
C ALA A 189 -10.99 9.26 7.43
N SER A 190 -10.47 10.37 6.94
CA SER A 190 -11.08 11.28 5.97
C SER A 190 -10.16 11.57 4.80
N MET A 191 -10.66 12.28 3.80
CA MET A 191 -9.87 12.77 2.68
C MET A 191 -9.03 14.01 3.05
N ASP A 192 -9.29 14.61 4.21
CA ASP A 192 -8.63 15.82 4.69
C ASP A 192 -7.39 15.51 5.55
N ASP A 193 -7.16 14.23 5.86
CA ASP A 193 -5.98 13.70 6.56
C ASP A 193 -4.96 13.15 5.53
#